data_e29617b146302a401953de16a025fb79
#
_entry.id   e29617b146302a401953de16a025fb79
#
_cell.length_a   1.000
_cell.length_b   1.000
_cell.length_c   1.000
_cell.angle_alpha   90.00
_cell.angle_beta   90.00
_cell.angle_gamma   90.00
#
_symmetry.space_group_name_H-M   'P 1'
#
loop_
_entity.id
_entity.type
_entity.pdbx_description
1 polymer ?
#
loop_
_entity_poly.entity_id
_entity_poly.type
_entity_poly.pdbx_seq_one_letter_code
_entity_poly.pdbx_strand_id
1 'polypeptide(L)'
;LNGPDQATENLRATLSQATTHGFDVEFDVRFNPTQQRLVLSHDPSEWSEKRDAFGFLTHPGDETCHALNIKDWNSLSEICRVIHDAGTCCNFFLFDFELISLNLVECRERMRALQSEGFSIAFRLSEREPYLPEYLTQPSVSLIWLDEWTETWVQQEHLAALADAGKRAFYVSPDLHGRRDTDTLKRRWEQMASWGVAGICTDYPILLAEFLGATQ
;
A
#
# COMPACT_ATOMS: atom_id res chain seq x y z
N LEU A 1 -14.24 -0.96 9.72
CA LEU A 1 -14.10 -0.10 8.52
C LEU A 1 -14.29 1.42 8.81
N ASN A 2 -14.45 1.83 10.04
CA ASN A 2 -14.63 3.25 10.39
C ASN A 2 -13.73 3.65 11.57
N GLY A 3 -12.47 3.35 11.46
CA GLY A 3 -11.44 3.69 12.42
C GLY A 3 -10.50 2.53 12.70
N PRO A 4 -9.32 2.80 13.27
CA PRO A 4 -8.33 1.79 13.58
C PRO A 4 -8.85 0.81 14.64
N ASP A 5 -8.68 -0.47 14.38
CA ASP A 5 -8.99 -1.55 15.32
C ASP A 5 -7.89 -2.62 15.25
N GLN A 6 -6.94 -2.52 16.15
CA GLN A 6 -5.80 -3.45 16.24
C GLN A 6 -6.22 -4.92 16.40
N ALA A 7 -7.42 -5.19 16.95
CA ALA A 7 -7.90 -6.56 17.14
C ALA A 7 -8.31 -7.22 15.81
N THR A 8 -8.70 -6.43 14.84
CA THR A 8 -9.17 -6.90 13.52
C THR A 8 -8.21 -6.55 12.37
N GLU A 9 -7.15 -5.81 12.66
CA GLU A 9 -6.11 -5.45 11.70
C GLU A 9 -5.42 -6.72 11.14
N ASN A 10 -5.17 -6.71 9.84
CA ASN A 10 -4.52 -7.82 9.15
C ASN A 10 -5.23 -9.19 9.37
N LEU A 11 -6.57 -9.19 9.50
CA LEU A 11 -7.35 -10.42 9.47
C LEU A 11 -8.00 -10.62 8.11
N ARG A 12 -7.93 -11.84 7.57
CA ARG A 12 -8.55 -12.19 6.28
C ARG A 12 -10.02 -11.81 6.23
N ALA A 13 -10.77 -12.01 7.31
CA ALA A 13 -12.19 -11.67 7.36
C ALA A 13 -12.43 -10.15 7.20
N THR A 14 -11.59 -9.32 7.83
CA THR A 14 -11.71 -7.85 7.73
C THR A 14 -11.36 -7.36 6.33
N LEU A 15 -10.30 -7.91 5.72
CA LEU A 15 -9.93 -7.59 4.34
C LEU A 15 -11.04 -7.99 3.36
N SER A 16 -11.59 -9.21 3.49
CA SER A 16 -12.71 -9.67 2.66
C SER A 16 -13.97 -8.83 2.86
N GLN A 17 -14.22 -8.34 4.07
CA GLN A 17 -15.33 -7.42 4.32
C GLN A 17 -15.11 -6.09 3.59
N ALA A 18 -13.90 -5.53 3.62
CA ALA A 18 -13.59 -4.29 2.91
C ALA A 18 -13.80 -4.43 1.40
N THR A 19 -13.30 -5.52 0.80
CA THR A 19 -13.49 -5.78 -0.64
C THR A 19 -14.95 -6.01 -1.03
N THR A 20 -15.75 -6.63 -0.15
CA THR A 20 -17.20 -6.78 -0.35
C THR A 20 -17.92 -5.42 -0.38
N HIS A 21 -17.36 -4.40 0.30
CA HIS A 21 -17.86 -3.02 0.23
C HIS A 21 -17.24 -2.22 -0.94
N GLY A 22 -16.52 -2.86 -1.84
CA GLY A 22 -15.92 -2.21 -3.00
C GLY A 22 -14.65 -1.41 -2.70
N PHE A 23 -14.03 -1.61 -1.54
CA PHE A 23 -12.77 -0.96 -1.21
C PHE A 23 -11.58 -1.81 -1.63
N ASP A 24 -10.56 -1.15 -2.19
CA ASP A 24 -9.21 -1.70 -2.22
C ASP A 24 -8.67 -1.80 -0.79
N VAL A 25 -7.70 -2.66 -0.56
CA VAL A 25 -7.12 -2.85 0.77
C VAL A 25 -5.60 -2.76 0.76
N GLU A 26 -5.09 -2.21 1.85
CA GLU A 26 -3.69 -2.32 2.23
C GLU A 26 -3.55 -3.36 3.33
N PHE A 27 -2.51 -4.17 3.27
CA PHE A 27 -2.22 -5.16 4.31
C PHE A 27 -0.74 -5.55 4.36
N ASP A 28 -0.31 -5.92 5.56
CA ASP A 28 1.05 -6.32 5.84
C ASP A 28 1.29 -7.81 5.57
N VAL A 29 2.40 -8.12 4.90
CA VAL A 29 2.77 -9.50 4.56
C VAL A 29 4.12 -9.86 5.12
N ARG A 30 4.17 -10.99 5.82
CA ARG A 30 5.38 -11.67 6.28
C ARG A 30 5.42 -13.11 5.83
N PHE A 31 6.62 -13.68 5.80
CA PHE A 31 6.82 -15.11 5.55
C PHE A 31 7.05 -15.86 6.86
N ASN A 32 6.32 -16.95 7.07
CA ASN A 32 6.56 -17.86 8.17
C ASN A 32 7.41 -19.04 7.65
N PRO A 33 8.71 -19.15 8.02
CA PRO A 33 9.59 -20.17 7.49
C PRO A 33 9.30 -21.58 8.02
N THR A 34 8.69 -21.68 9.20
CA THR A 34 8.32 -22.98 9.79
C THR A 34 7.19 -23.64 9.01
N GLN A 35 6.21 -22.87 8.61
CA GLN A 35 5.03 -23.36 7.91
C GLN A 35 5.07 -23.13 6.40
N GLN A 36 6.12 -22.44 5.90
CA GLN A 36 6.29 -22.09 4.49
C GLN A 36 5.08 -21.34 3.92
N ARG A 37 4.52 -20.38 4.69
CA ARG A 37 3.28 -19.66 4.36
C ARG A 37 3.43 -18.15 4.53
N LEU A 38 2.63 -17.41 3.79
CA LEU A 38 2.45 -15.97 3.99
C LEU A 38 1.45 -15.72 5.12
N VAL A 39 1.79 -14.77 5.98
CA VAL A 39 1.01 -14.36 7.14
C VAL A 39 0.64 -12.89 7.00
N LEU A 40 -0.62 -12.58 7.19
CA LEU A 40 -1.15 -11.21 7.32
C LEU A 40 -0.75 -10.67 8.71
N SER A 41 0.32 -9.90 8.80
CA SER A 41 0.78 -9.35 10.07
C SER A 41 1.83 -8.25 9.92
N HIS A 42 1.66 -7.18 10.69
CA HIS A 42 2.67 -6.14 10.83
C HIS A 42 3.93 -6.67 11.56
N ASP A 43 3.75 -7.33 12.69
CA ASP A 43 4.83 -7.89 13.50
C ASP A 43 5.00 -9.40 13.26
N PRO A 44 6.19 -9.98 13.57
CA PRO A 44 6.36 -11.42 13.50
C PRO A 44 5.29 -12.16 14.29
N SER A 45 4.58 -13.06 13.66
CA SER A 45 3.49 -13.80 14.27
C SER A 45 3.40 -15.23 13.74
N GLU A 46 2.77 -16.10 14.53
CA GLU A 46 2.42 -17.45 14.08
C GLU A 46 1.35 -17.39 13.00
N TRP A 47 1.47 -18.31 12.05
CA TRP A 47 0.43 -18.49 11.06
C TRP A 47 -0.84 -19.04 11.70
N SER A 48 -1.97 -18.54 11.24
CA SER A 48 -3.28 -19.09 11.55
C SER A 48 -4.20 -18.91 10.34
N GLU A 49 -5.26 -19.69 10.28
CA GLU A 49 -6.26 -19.58 9.21
C GLU A 49 -6.87 -18.17 9.09
N LYS A 50 -6.96 -17.45 10.21
CA LYS A 50 -7.46 -16.07 10.25
C LYS A 50 -6.49 -15.06 9.63
N ARG A 51 -5.20 -15.40 9.56
CA ARG A 51 -4.10 -14.58 9.01
C ARG A 51 -3.48 -15.19 7.75
N ASP A 52 -4.19 -16.07 7.07
CA ASP A 52 -3.72 -16.70 5.84
C ASP A 52 -3.80 -15.72 4.66
N ALA A 53 -2.66 -15.15 4.28
CA ALA A 53 -2.56 -14.24 3.15
C ALA A 53 -2.85 -14.93 1.82
N PHE A 54 -2.44 -16.20 1.66
CA PHE A 54 -2.69 -16.97 0.44
C PHE A 54 -4.18 -17.12 0.17
N GLY A 55 -4.97 -17.48 1.20
CA GLY A 55 -6.41 -17.60 1.07
C GLY A 55 -7.11 -16.29 0.72
N PHE A 56 -6.50 -15.13 1.00
CA PHE A 56 -7.00 -13.83 0.56
C PHE A 56 -6.58 -13.53 -0.89
N LEU A 57 -5.32 -13.73 -1.24
CA LEU A 57 -4.76 -13.44 -2.57
C LEU A 57 -5.36 -14.30 -3.70
N THR A 58 -5.87 -15.50 -3.39
CA THR A 58 -6.50 -16.40 -4.36
C THR A 58 -8.00 -16.24 -4.51
N HIS A 59 -8.64 -15.37 -3.73
CA HIS A 59 -10.09 -15.10 -3.80
C HIS A 59 -10.33 -13.60 -3.99
N PRO A 60 -9.95 -13.02 -5.11
CA PRO A 60 -10.08 -11.59 -5.34
C PRO A 60 -11.49 -11.21 -5.78
N GLY A 61 -11.89 -10.00 -5.43
CA GLY A 61 -12.90 -9.29 -6.21
C GLY A 61 -12.30 -8.85 -7.54
N ASP A 62 -13.06 -8.94 -8.62
CA ASP A 62 -12.57 -8.86 -10.02
C ASP A 62 -11.92 -7.53 -10.44
N GLU A 63 -12.04 -6.44 -9.67
CA GLU A 63 -11.56 -5.09 -10.05
C GLU A 63 -10.72 -4.38 -8.97
N THR A 64 -10.34 -5.05 -7.90
CA THR A 64 -9.60 -4.44 -6.78
C THR A 64 -8.11 -4.32 -7.06
N CYS A 65 -7.48 -3.23 -6.55
CA CYS A 65 -6.04 -3.01 -6.59
C CYS A 65 -5.47 -2.98 -5.17
N HIS A 66 -4.85 -4.06 -4.72
CA HIS A 66 -4.36 -4.18 -3.36
C HIS A 66 -2.94 -3.65 -3.18
N ALA A 67 -2.67 -3.03 -2.04
CA ALA A 67 -1.35 -2.59 -1.63
C ALA A 67 -0.76 -3.59 -0.61
N LEU A 68 0.28 -4.32 -1.01
CA LEU A 68 0.95 -5.32 -0.18
C LEU A 68 2.20 -4.71 0.46
N ASN A 69 2.11 -4.45 1.74
CA ASN A 69 3.22 -3.94 2.53
C ASN A 69 4.17 -5.08 2.90
N ILE A 70 5.38 -5.05 2.38
CA ILE A 70 6.39 -6.07 2.67
C ILE A 70 7.09 -5.74 3.98
N LYS A 71 7.00 -6.64 4.97
CA LYS A 71 7.56 -6.45 6.32
C LYS A 71 8.79 -7.29 6.62
N ASP A 72 9.28 -8.06 5.64
CA ASP A 72 10.42 -8.95 5.86
C ASP A 72 11.36 -8.95 4.65
N TRP A 73 12.44 -8.16 4.75
CA TRP A 73 13.47 -8.07 3.73
C TRP A 73 14.18 -9.38 3.47
N ASN A 74 14.48 -10.14 4.54
CA ASN A 74 15.27 -11.38 4.43
C ASN A 74 14.49 -12.50 3.73
N SER A 75 13.16 -12.47 3.82
CA SER A 75 12.26 -13.46 3.20
C SER A 75 11.60 -12.97 1.91
N LEU A 76 12.13 -11.89 1.32
CA LEU A 76 11.50 -11.28 0.14
C LEU A 76 11.38 -12.26 -1.04
N SER A 77 12.39 -13.10 -1.26
CA SER A 77 12.37 -14.11 -2.34
C SER A 77 11.28 -15.16 -2.12
N GLU A 78 11.11 -15.61 -0.88
CA GLU A 78 10.07 -16.56 -0.49
C GLU A 78 8.68 -15.95 -0.60
N ILE A 79 8.53 -14.67 -0.19
CA ILE A 79 7.28 -13.93 -0.33
C ILE A 79 6.88 -13.86 -1.82
N CYS A 80 7.78 -13.39 -2.68
CA CYS A 80 7.52 -13.27 -4.11
C CYS A 80 7.22 -14.63 -4.77
N ARG A 81 7.98 -15.68 -4.40
CA ARG A 81 7.71 -17.03 -4.89
C ARG A 81 6.30 -17.51 -4.51
N VAL A 82 5.89 -17.35 -3.25
CA VAL A 82 4.55 -17.78 -2.81
C VAL A 82 3.45 -16.99 -3.51
N ILE A 83 3.63 -15.68 -3.71
CA ILE A 83 2.68 -14.85 -4.45
C ILE A 83 2.59 -15.31 -5.92
N HIS A 84 3.71 -15.57 -6.57
CA HIS A 84 3.75 -16.08 -7.94
C HIS A 84 3.06 -17.46 -8.07
N ASP A 85 3.39 -18.39 -7.15
CA ASP A 85 2.83 -19.74 -7.15
C ASP A 85 1.32 -19.75 -6.83
N ALA A 86 0.83 -18.74 -6.14
CA ALA A 86 -0.59 -18.56 -5.87
C ALA A 86 -1.42 -18.34 -7.13
N GLY A 87 -0.79 -17.93 -8.25
CA GLY A 87 -1.51 -17.60 -9.47
C GLY A 87 -2.54 -16.50 -9.21
N THR A 88 -2.13 -15.44 -8.53
CA THR A 88 -3.03 -14.37 -8.08
C THR A 88 -3.83 -13.79 -9.22
N CYS A 89 -5.14 -13.72 -9.05
CA CYS A 89 -6.06 -13.13 -10.03
C CYS A 89 -6.34 -11.63 -9.76
N CYS A 90 -5.84 -11.09 -8.65
CA CYS A 90 -6.05 -9.69 -8.27
C CYS A 90 -4.93 -8.79 -8.76
N ASN A 91 -5.27 -7.54 -9.05
CA ASN A 91 -4.28 -6.50 -9.24
C ASN A 91 -3.70 -6.13 -7.87
N PHE A 92 -2.39 -6.07 -7.76
CA PHE A 92 -1.71 -5.60 -6.56
C PHE A 92 -0.38 -4.96 -6.90
N PHE A 93 0.16 -4.21 -5.94
CA PHE A 93 1.52 -3.74 -5.97
C PHE A 93 2.19 -3.96 -4.61
N LEU A 94 3.50 -4.14 -4.64
CA LEU A 94 4.34 -4.28 -3.45
C LEU A 94 4.93 -2.92 -3.09
N PHE A 95 5.12 -2.63 -1.81
CA PHE A 95 5.68 -1.36 -1.36
C PHE A 95 6.40 -1.49 0.00
N ASP A 96 6.96 -0.39 0.50
CA ASP A 96 7.70 -0.23 1.76
C ASP A 96 9.08 -0.89 1.82
N PHE A 97 9.65 -1.23 0.68
CA PHE A 97 11.01 -1.78 0.61
C PHE A 97 12.05 -0.83 1.23
N GLU A 98 11.85 0.48 1.06
CA GLU A 98 12.74 1.52 1.58
C GLU A 98 12.79 1.57 3.11
N LEU A 99 11.70 1.14 3.79
CA LEU A 99 11.62 1.14 5.25
C LEU A 99 12.28 -0.09 5.89
N ILE A 100 12.36 -1.19 5.16
CA ILE A 100 12.88 -2.47 5.69
C ILE A 100 14.30 -2.79 5.22
N SER A 101 14.79 -2.09 4.21
CA SER A 101 16.16 -2.23 3.70
C SER A 101 17.13 -1.38 4.50
N LEU A 102 18.30 -1.95 4.83
CA LEU A 102 19.41 -1.21 5.46
C LEU A 102 20.28 -0.48 4.44
N ASN A 103 20.10 -0.74 3.15
CA ASN A 103 20.90 -0.20 2.07
C ASN A 103 20.02 0.22 0.90
N LEU A 104 19.91 1.52 0.69
CA LEU A 104 19.03 2.09 -0.32
C LEU A 104 19.43 1.72 -1.75
N VAL A 105 20.72 1.53 -2.03
CA VAL A 105 21.19 1.11 -3.36
C VAL A 105 20.75 -0.32 -3.65
N GLU A 106 21.00 -1.23 -2.71
CA GLU A 106 20.57 -2.63 -2.79
C GLU A 106 19.03 -2.72 -2.89
N CYS A 107 18.32 -1.92 -2.09
CA CYS A 107 16.88 -1.81 -2.13
C CYS A 107 16.37 -1.53 -3.56
N ARG A 108 16.89 -0.48 -4.19
CA ARG A 108 16.48 -0.07 -5.54
C ARG A 108 16.85 -1.09 -6.62
N GLU A 109 17.99 -1.74 -6.50
CA GLU A 109 18.38 -2.82 -7.39
C GLU A 109 17.40 -3.99 -7.28
N ARG A 110 17.04 -4.37 -6.06
CA ARG A 110 16.07 -5.44 -5.81
C ARG A 110 14.68 -5.09 -6.32
N MET A 111 14.19 -3.86 -6.09
CA MET A 111 12.91 -3.39 -6.62
C MET A 111 12.88 -3.49 -8.16
N ARG A 112 13.95 -3.08 -8.84
CA ARG A 112 14.05 -3.20 -10.31
C ARG A 112 14.07 -4.66 -10.77
N ALA A 113 14.75 -5.54 -10.06
CA ALA A 113 14.75 -6.97 -10.35
C ALA A 113 13.33 -7.54 -10.27
N LEU A 114 12.60 -7.25 -9.19
CA LEU A 114 11.21 -7.68 -9.03
C LEU A 114 10.29 -7.13 -10.13
N GLN A 115 10.50 -5.88 -10.57
CA GLN A 115 9.75 -5.33 -11.70
C GLN A 115 10.05 -6.12 -13.00
N SER A 116 11.29 -6.54 -13.22
CA SER A 116 11.64 -7.38 -14.38
C SER A 116 11.06 -8.79 -14.29
N GLU A 117 10.74 -9.27 -13.09
CA GLU A 117 10.01 -10.51 -12.83
C GLU A 117 8.48 -10.35 -12.98
N GLY A 118 8.00 -9.13 -13.27
CA GLY A 118 6.58 -8.83 -13.51
C GLY A 118 5.82 -8.27 -12.32
N PHE A 119 6.47 -8.00 -11.19
CA PHE A 119 5.81 -7.38 -10.05
C PHE A 119 5.59 -5.88 -10.25
N SER A 120 4.42 -5.39 -9.90
CA SER A 120 4.16 -3.96 -9.75
C SER A 120 4.73 -3.47 -8.42
N ILE A 121 5.54 -2.41 -8.45
CA ILE A 121 6.20 -1.85 -7.26
C ILE A 121 5.84 -0.38 -7.12
N ALA A 122 5.35 0.03 -5.95
CA ALA A 122 5.23 1.43 -5.61
C ALA A 122 6.47 1.90 -4.83
N PHE A 123 7.01 3.03 -5.25
CA PHE A 123 8.17 3.68 -4.63
C PHE A 123 7.68 4.70 -3.60
N ARG A 124 8.25 4.66 -2.41
CA ARG A 124 7.89 5.61 -1.35
C ARG A 124 8.43 7.00 -1.64
N LEU A 125 7.58 7.99 -1.45
CA LEU A 125 7.92 9.40 -1.50
C LEU A 125 7.36 10.08 -0.25
N SER A 126 8.23 10.61 0.59
CA SER A 126 7.86 11.27 1.83
C SER A 126 8.88 12.36 2.20
N GLU A 127 8.67 13.06 3.31
CA GLU A 127 9.68 13.97 3.85
C GLU A 127 10.98 13.26 4.28
N ARG A 128 10.94 11.93 4.47
CA ARG A 128 12.10 11.09 4.80
C ARG A 128 12.76 10.50 3.56
N GLU A 129 11.98 10.28 2.50
CA GLU A 129 12.39 9.79 1.18
C GLU A 129 12.10 10.84 0.10
N PRO A 130 12.82 12.00 0.08
CA PRO A 130 12.50 13.15 -0.79
C PRO A 130 13.06 12.99 -2.22
N TYR A 131 12.75 11.87 -2.89
CA TYR A 131 13.33 11.50 -4.18
C TYR A 131 12.49 11.92 -5.41
N LEU A 132 11.60 12.90 -5.27
CA LEU A 132 10.73 13.34 -6.36
C LEU A 132 11.50 13.63 -7.68
N PRO A 133 12.59 14.42 -7.70
CA PRO A 133 13.29 14.70 -8.95
C PRO A 133 13.84 13.45 -9.64
N GLU A 134 14.28 12.46 -8.86
CA GLU A 134 14.78 11.18 -9.36
C GLU A 134 13.63 10.37 -9.94
N TYR A 135 12.50 10.26 -9.24
CA TYR A 135 11.36 9.46 -9.67
C TYR A 135 10.69 10.01 -10.93
N LEU A 136 10.68 11.34 -11.13
CA LEU A 136 10.15 11.95 -12.34
C LEU A 136 10.88 11.50 -13.61
N THR A 137 12.18 11.24 -13.51
CA THR A 137 13.04 10.91 -14.65
C THR A 137 13.21 9.40 -14.90
N GLN A 138 12.79 8.55 -13.96
CA GLN A 138 12.94 7.10 -14.08
C GLN A 138 11.71 6.43 -14.71
N PRO A 139 11.80 5.86 -15.93
CA PRO A 139 10.66 5.20 -16.57
C PRO A 139 10.13 3.97 -15.79
N SER A 140 11.00 3.27 -15.07
CA SER A 140 10.63 2.11 -14.25
C SER A 140 9.77 2.47 -13.02
N VAL A 141 9.81 3.72 -12.56
CA VAL A 141 8.95 4.19 -11.47
C VAL A 141 7.60 4.61 -12.07
N SER A 142 6.57 3.80 -11.89
CA SER A 142 5.21 4.09 -12.37
C SER A 142 4.20 4.34 -11.25
N LEU A 143 4.45 3.78 -10.06
CA LEU A 143 3.60 3.91 -8.90
C LEU A 143 4.36 4.59 -7.76
N ILE A 144 3.71 5.52 -7.09
CA ILE A 144 4.25 6.25 -5.93
C ILE A 144 3.34 6.01 -4.73
N TRP A 145 3.94 5.59 -3.61
CA TRP A 145 3.32 5.57 -2.29
C TRP A 145 3.68 6.85 -1.57
N LEU A 146 2.74 7.79 -1.56
CA LEU A 146 2.96 9.18 -1.13
C LEU A 146 2.55 9.34 0.32
N ASP A 147 3.51 9.66 1.18
CA ASP A 147 3.32 9.68 2.63
C ASP A 147 3.70 11.03 3.27
N GLU A 148 2.95 11.40 4.31
CA GLU A 148 3.16 12.59 5.15
C GLU A 148 3.27 12.17 6.62
N TRP A 149 4.47 11.79 7.07
CA TRP A 149 4.68 11.28 8.43
C TRP A 149 4.35 12.31 9.51
N THR A 150 4.99 13.46 9.45
CA THR A 150 4.89 14.50 10.47
C THR A 150 4.47 15.85 9.92
N GLU A 151 4.82 16.12 8.68
CA GLU A 151 4.60 17.39 8.00
C GLU A 151 3.60 17.25 6.86
N THR A 152 2.80 18.27 6.63
CA THR A 152 1.95 18.39 5.45
C THR A 152 2.80 19.09 4.37
N TRP A 153 3.50 18.31 3.56
CA TRP A 153 4.47 18.81 2.59
C TRP A 153 4.02 18.67 1.13
N VAL A 154 3.07 17.76 0.84
CA VAL A 154 2.59 17.55 -0.52
C VAL A 154 1.80 18.76 -1.00
N GLN A 155 2.16 19.27 -2.17
CA GLN A 155 1.50 20.38 -2.84
C GLN A 155 0.96 19.92 -4.20
N GLN A 156 0.08 20.71 -4.78
CA GLN A 156 -0.54 20.42 -6.08
C GLN A 156 0.50 20.22 -7.20
N GLU A 157 1.57 21.01 -7.15
CA GLU A 157 2.66 20.97 -8.13
C GLU A 157 3.40 19.62 -8.12
N HIS A 158 3.51 18.97 -6.97
CA HIS A 158 4.12 17.66 -6.85
C HIS A 158 3.29 16.60 -7.58
N LEU A 159 1.97 16.62 -7.39
CA LEU A 159 1.05 15.67 -8.04
C LEU A 159 0.92 15.96 -9.55
N ALA A 160 0.89 17.23 -9.94
CA ALA A 160 0.92 17.62 -11.35
C ALA A 160 2.19 17.10 -12.04
N ALA A 161 3.37 17.29 -11.42
CA ALA A 161 4.63 16.80 -11.96
C ALA A 161 4.67 15.26 -12.08
N LEU A 162 4.12 14.54 -11.11
CA LEU A 162 3.99 13.08 -11.17
C LEU A 162 3.06 12.66 -12.31
N ALA A 163 1.91 13.29 -12.45
CA ALA A 163 0.95 13.01 -13.52
C ALA A 163 1.53 13.30 -14.91
N ASP A 164 2.23 14.44 -15.10
CA ASP A 164 2.89 14.81 -16.35
C ASP A 164 3.99 13.80 -16.73
N ALA A 165 4.65 13.20 -15.72
CA ALA A 165 5.62 12.13 -15.92
C ALA A 165 4.97 10.72 -16.08
N GLY A 166 3.63 10.63 -16.15
CA GLY A 166 2.90 9.37 -16.29
C GLY A 166 2.91 8.48 -15.05
N LYS A 167 3.12 9.07 -13.86
CA LYS A 167 3.15 8.35 -12.57
C LYS A 167 1.78 8.40 -11.90
N ARG A 168 1.41 7.32 -11.22
CA ARG A 168 0.20 7.25 -10.38
C ARG A 168 0.63 7.33 -8.91
N ALA A 169 -0.01 8.22 -8.14
CA ALA A 169 0.28 8.38 -6.72
C ALA A 169 -0.90 7.87 -5.87
N PHE A 170 -0.59 7.03 -4.89
CA PHE A 170 -1.50 6.61 -3.81
C PHE A 170 -1.09 7.36 -2.55
N TYR A 171 -2.03 8.01 -1.91
CA TYR A 171 -1.78 8.89 -0.78
C TYR A 171 -2.09 8.21 0.56
N VAL A 172 -1.18 8.31 1.51
CA VAL A 172 -1.36 7.86 2.89
C VAL A 172 -2.01 8.97 3.69
N SER A 173 -3.19 8.71 4.21
CA SER A 173 -3.96 9.67 4.98
C SER A 173 -3.34 9.93 6.36
N PRO A 174 -3.40 11.17 6.88
CA PRO A 174 -2.80 11.55 8.15
C PRO A 174 -3.29 10.77 9.37
N ASP A 175 -4.47 10.15 9.30
CA ASP A 175 -5.02 9.31 10.37
C ASP A 175 -4.15 8.09 10.68
N LEU A 176 -3.48 7.52 9.66
CA LEU A 176 -2.53 6.41 9.82
C LEU A 176 -1.31 6.79 10.66
N HIS A 177 -1.00 8.09 10.77
CA HIS A 177 0.03 8.64 11.63
C HIS A 177 -0.52 9.30 12.91
N GLY A 178 -1.76 8.94 13.30
CA GLY A 178 -2.39 9.39 14.55
C GLY A 178 -2.98 10.81 14.49
N ARG A 179 -2.97 11.48 13.35
CA ARG A 179 -3.60 12.80 13.16
C ARG A 179 -5.06 12.63 12.74
N ARG A 180 -5.97 12.50 13.72
CA ARG A 180 -7.37 12.04 13.53
C ARG A 180 -8.42 13.14 13.62
N ASP A 181 -8.04 14.40 13.56
CA ASP A 181 -9.00 15.49 13.51
C ASP A 181 -9.81 15.43 12.20
N THR A 182 -11.10 15.18 12.31
CA THR A 182 -11.99 14.89 11.18
C THR A 182 -12.04 16.03 10.16
N ASP A 183 -12.03 17.29 10.60
CA ASP A 183 -12.10 18.43 9.69
C ASP A 183 -10.78 18.59 8.92
N THR A 184 -9.66 18.31 9.57
CA THR A 184 -8.34 18.28 8.94
C THR A 184 -8.23 17.13 7.94
N LEU A 185 -8.70 15.94 8.28
CA LEU A 185 -8.74 14.79 7.37
C LEU A 185 -9.56 15.10 6.11
N LYS A 186 -10.79 15.57 6.28
CA LYS A 186 -11.70 15.90 5.16
C LYS A 186 -11.09 16.92 4.22
N ARG A 187 -10.51 18.03 4.76
CA ARG A 187 -9.83 19.02 3.92
C ARG A 187 -8.67 18.41 3.13
N ARG A 188 -7.89 17.51 3.77
CA ARG A 188 -6.76 16.88 3.11
C ARG A 188 -7.20 15.88 2.04
N TRP A 189 -8.23 15.10 2.30
CA TRP A 189 -8.82 14.19 1.31
C TRP A 189 -9.37 14.93 0.09
N GLU A 190 -10.09 16.04 0.31
CA GLU A 190 -10.59 16.89 -0.77
C GLU A 190 -9.46 17.43 -1.63
N GLN A 191 -8.39 17.95 -1.00
CA GLN A 191 -7.21 18.41 -1.72
C GLN A 191 -6.57 17.30 -2.55
N MET A 192 -6.28 16.15 -1.95
CA MET A 192 -5.66 15.01 -2.64
C MET A 192 -6.51 14.51 -3.79
N ALA A 193 -7.82 14.33 -3.58
CA ALA A 193 -8.74 13.91 -4.62
C ALA A 193 -8.80 14.95 -5.76
N SER A 194 -8.89 16.24 -5.44
CA SER A 194 -8.91 17.31 -6.44
C SER A 194 -7.61 17.44 -7.23
N TRP A 195 -6.47 17.05 -6.64
CA TRP A 195 -5.16 17.06 -7.28
C TRP A 195 -4.86 15.76 -8.04
N GLY A 196 -5.78 14.79 -8.04
CA GLY A 196 -5.74 13.62 -8.91
C GLY A 196 -4.93 12.44 -8.38
N VAL A 197 -4.89 12.20 -7.05
CA VAL A 197 -4.34 10.95 -6.53
C VAL A 197 -5.15 9.75 -7.03
N ALA A 198 -4.49 8.63 -7.26
CA ALA A 198 -5.11 7.41 -7.75
C ALA A 198 -5.92 6.67 -6.67
N GLY A 199 -5.59 6.91 -5.39
CA GLY A 199 -6.28 6.34 -4.25
C GLY A 199 -5.79 6.98 -2.95
N ILE A 200 -6.59 6.81 -1.88
CA ILE A 200 -6.28 7.30 -0.54
C ILE A 200 -6.37 6.11 0.43
N CYS A 201 -5.24 5.79 1.09
CA CYS A 201 -5.18 4.80 2.15
C CYS A 201 -5.56 5.45 3.48
N THR A 202 -6.59 4.93 4.17
CA THR A 202 -7.12 5.48 5.42
C THR A 202 -7.79 4.40 6.28
N ASP A 203 -7.77 4.59 7.60
CA ASP A 203 -8.55 3.79 8.55
C ASP A 203 -10.07 4.10 8.51
N TYR A 204 -10.49 5.15 7.78
CA TYR A 204 -11.88 5.61 7.71
C TYR A 204 -12.47 5.54 6.28
N PRO A 205 -12.42 4.38 5.59
CA PRO A 205 -12.83 4.30 4.18
C PRO A 205 -14.30 4.65 3.94
N ILE A 206 -15.21 4.28 4.84
CA ILE A 206 -16.64 4.62 4.71
C ILE A 206 -16.83 6.15 4.83
N LEU A 207 -16.21 6.78 5.83
CA LEU A 207 -16.28 8.22 6.02
C LEU A 207 -15.70 8.99 4.81
N LEU A 208 -14.59 8.49 4.25
CA LEU A 208 -13.98 9.05 3.05
C LEU A 208 -14.93 8.95 1.84
N ALA A 209 -15.50 7.76 1.61
CA ALA A 209 -16.43 7.52 0.50
C ALA A 209 -17.67 8.41 0.60
N GLU A 210 -18.29 8.48 1.76
CA GLU A 210 -19.44 9.37 2.01
C GLU A 210 -19.10 10.84 1.79
N PHE A 211 -17.92 11.29 2.26
CA PHE A 211 -17.48 12.68 2.14
C PHE A 211 -17.19 13.07 0.68
N LEU A 212 -16.57 12.21 -0.09
CA LEU A 212 -16.27 12.46 -1.51
C LEU A 212 -17.46 12.21 -2.44
N GLY A 213 -18.59 11.74 -1.91
CA GLY A 213 -19.78 11.42 -2.70
C GLY A 213 -19.60 10.21 -3.61
N ALA A 214 -18.64 9.34 -3.31
CA ALA A 214 -18.48 8.08 -3.99
C ALA A 214 -19.64 7.16 -3.58
N THR A 215 -20.57 6.90 -4.49
CA THR A 215 -21.63 5.91 -4.29
C THR A 215 -21.02 4.52 -4.29
N GLN A 216 -21.31 3.76 -3.25
CA GLN A 216 -21.00 2.34 -3.14
C GLN A 216 -21.76 1.52 -4.19
#